data_ade3c3e9869631ecb4cccc6b09834f8b
#
_entry.id   ade3c3e9869631ecb4cccc6b09834f8b
#
_cell.length_a   1.000
_cell.length_b   1.000
_cell.length_c   1.000
_cell.angle_alpha   90.00
_cell.angle_beta   90.00
_cell.angle_gamma   90.00
#
_symmetry.space_group_name_H-M   'P 1'
#
loop_
_entity.id
_entity.type
_entity.pdbx_description
1 polymer ?
#
loop_
_entity_poly.entity_id
_entity_poly.type
_entity_poly.pdbx_seq_one_letter_code
_entity_poly.pdbx_strand_id
1 'polypeptide(L)'
;GLSNDGTKQRDLATSNYPLRAGKGWLYDGGIKVPLFVKWNGKFQPKTNNESLVMLMDVFPTVLDITANKSLDTNGKSFLPVLLNKDEWNDRTVFWHSSKARPVNTGDTKSSAIRKGNYKLINWYEEGRIELYDIAKDPYESNNISEENPKITEQLLKELNEWKSNF
;
A
#
# COMPACT_ATOMS: atom_id res chain seq x y z
N GLY A 1 8.08 -3.41 -11.83
CA GLY A 1 7.11 -3.64 -12.89
C GLY A 1 7.10 -2.52 -13.90
N LEU A 2 6.90 -2.85 -15.16
CA LEU A 2 6.64 -1.82 -16.17
C LEU A 2 5.21 -1.32 -15.99
N SER A 3 4.99 -0.02 -16.14
CA SER A 3 3.64 0.54 -16.12
C SER A 3 2.89 0.09 -17.38
N ASN A 4 1.60 -0.22 -17.20
CA ASN A 4 0.70 -0.36 -18.32
C ASN A 4 0.47 1.06 -18.88
N ASP A 5 1.02 1.37 -20.02
CA ASP A 5 0.98 2.73 -20.60
C ASP A 5 -0.31 3.01 -21.38
N GLY A 6 -1.32 2.14 -21.29
CA GLY A 6 -2.66 2.33 -21.87
C GLY A 6 -2.71 2.62 -23.38
N THR A 7 -1.57 2.85 -24.01
CA THR A 7 -1.48 3.05 -25.45
C THR A 7 -1.32 1.74 -26.16
N LYS A 8 -2.42 1.21 -26.63
CA LYS A 8 -2.47 -0.02 -27.43
C LYS A 8 -1.83 -1.17 -26.62
N GLN A 9 -2.55 -2.22 -26.44
CA GLN A 9 -2.11 -3.51 -25.92
C GLN A 9 -0.62 -3.78 -26.23
N ARG A 10 0.28 -3.13 -25.52
CA ARG A 10 1.67 -3.59 -25.48
C ARG A 10 1.67 -4.77 -24.54
N ASP A 11 2.12 -5.89 -25.03
CA ASP A 11 2.43 -7.03 -24.19
C ASP A 11 3.32 -6.53 -23.05
N LEU A 12 2.78 -6.52 -21.84
CA LEU A 12 3.53 -6.12 -20.65
C LEU A 12 4.72 -7.08 -20.56
N ALA A 13 5.93 -6.56 -20.50
CA ALA A 13 7.12 -7.39 -20.31
C ALA A 13 7.10 -8.18 -19.00
N THR A 14 6.22 -7.78 -18.05
CA THR A 14 6.00 -8.45 -16.78
C THR A 14 4.52 -8.37 -16.38
N SER A 15 4.04 -9.39 -15.68
CA SER A 15 2.70 -9.43 -15.10
C SER A 15 2.79 -9.42 -13.57
N ASN A 16 1.95 -8.63 -12.92
CA ASN A 16 1.77 -8.68 -11.47
C ASN A 16 0.56 -9.57 -11.09
N TYR A 17 0.03 -10.32 -12.09
CA TYR A 17 -1.05 -11.27 -11.82
C TYR A 17 -0.66 -12.21 -10.65
N PRO A 18 -1.58 -12.48 -9.72
CA PRO A 18 -3.00 -12.13 -9.76
C PRO A 18 -3.37 -10.75 -9.19
N LEU A 19 -2.41 -9.94 -8.77
CA LEU A 19 -2.68 -8.59 -8.28
C LEU A 19 -3.16 -7.67 -9.40
N ARG A 20 -4.09 -6.77 -9.07
CA ARG A 20 -4.69 -5.84 -10.02
C ARG A 20 -3.71 -4.77 -10.46
N ALA A 21 -3.69 -4.46 -11.75
CA ALA A 21 -2.92 -3.42 -12.40
C ALA A 21 -1.38 -3.56 -12.23
N GLY A 22 -0.66 -2.45 -12.28
CA GLY A 22 0.80 -2.42 -12.22
C GLY A 22 1.32 -1.05 -11.83
N LYS A 23 2.61 -0.83 -12.04
CA LYS A 23 3.30 0.41 -11.69
C LYS A 23 2.52 1.65 -12.17
N GLY A 24 2.25 2.57 -11.24
CA GLY A 24 1.50 3.80 -11.48
C GLY A 24 0.14 3.80 -10.82
N TRP A 25 -0.46 2.66 -10.65
CA TRP A 25 -1.75 2.50 -10.02
C TRP A 25 -1.64 2.35 -8.50
N LEU A 26 -2.68 2.77 -7.77
CA LEU A 26 -2.77 2.57 -6.33
C LEU A 26 -3.38 1.22 -5.92
N TYR A 27 -3.69 0.35 -6.88
CA TYR A 27 -3.98 -1.06 -6.60
C TYR A 27 -2.73 -1.80 -6.14
N ASP A 28 -2.89 -2.91 -5.45
CA ASP A 28 -1.77 -3.69 -4.89
C ASP A 28 -0.76 -4.12 -5.97
N GLY A 29 -1.20 -4.41 -7.19
CA GLY A 29 -0.28 -4.68 -8.29
C GLY A 29 0.64 -3.51 -8.66
N GLY A 30 0.29 -2.28 -8.28
CA GLY A 30 1.09 -1.08 -8.53
C GLY A 30 1.97 -0.67 -7.35
N ILE A 31 1.61 -1.03 -6.13
CA ILE A 31 2.30 -0.55 -4.91
C ILE A 31 2.94 -1.66 -4.07
N LYS A 32 2.48 -2.90 -4.18
CA LYS A 32 2.99 -4.03 -3.40
C LYS A 32 4.24 -4.62 -4.05
N VAL A 33 5.29 -4.74 -3.27
CA VAL A 33 6.58 -5.32 -3.70
C VAL A 33 7.06 -6.33 -2.68
N PRO A 34 7.77 -7.40 -3.11
CA PRO A 34 8.42 -8.32 -2.19
C PRO A 34 9.49 -7.62 -1.35
N LEU A 35 9.56 -7.94 -0.07
CA LEU A 35 10.63 -7.53 0.83
C LEU A 35 11.30 -8.77 1.40
N PHE A 36 12.61 -8.89 1.21
CA PHE A 36 13.42 -9.97 1.77
C PHE A 36 14.43 -9.40 2.76
N VAL A 37 14.43 -9.93 3.97
CA VAL A 37 15.37 -9.53 5.01
C VAL A 37 16.12 -10.76 5.48
N LYS A 38 17.47 -10.66 5.52
CA LYS A 38 18.34 -11.73 6.01
C LYS A 38 19.34 -11.17 7.02
N TRP A 39 19.38 -11.81 8.18
CA TRP A 39 20.41 -11.56 9.19
C TRP A 39 20.77 -12.88 9.86
N ASN A 40 21.91 -13.42 9.47
CA ASN A 40 22.38 -14.73 9.95
C ASN A 40 22.48 -14.77 11.48
N GLY A 41 21.90 -15.81 12.08
CA GLY A 41 21.92 -16.02 13.53
C GLY A 41 20.97 -15.10 14.34
N LYS A 42 20.23 -14.20 13.68
CA LYS A 42 19.29 -13.29 14.34
C LYS A 42 17.84 -13.55 13.92
N PHE A 43 17.60 -13.75 12.64
CA PHE A 43 16.25 -14.03 12.13
C PHE A 43 16.13 -15.49 11.69
N GLN A 44 15.03 -16.11 12.09
CA GLN A 44 14.67 -17.43 11.58
C GLN A 44 13.94 -17.27 10.24
N PRO A 45 14.11 -18.23 9.30
CA PRO A 45 13.34 -18.23 8.07
C PRO A 45 11.85 -18.24 8.37
N LYS A 46 11.13 -17.22 7.88
CA LYS A 46 9.69 -17.07 8.01
C LYS A 46 9.16 -16.26 6.84
N THR A 47 7.94 -16.60 6.41
CA THR A 47 7.15 -15.75 5.52
C THR A 47 6.09 -15.04 6.35
N ASN A 48 5.93 -13.74 6.14
CA ASN A 48 4.89 -12.92 6.74
C ASN A 48 4.21 -12.12 5.62
N ASN A 49 2.92 -12.37 5.42
CA ASN A 49 2.11 -11.71 4.40
C ASN A 49 1.05 -10.78 5.01
N GLU A 50 0.98 -10.69 6.33
CA GLU A 50 -0.07 -9.98 7.07
C GLU A 50 0.39 -8.59 7.51
N SER A 51 1.66 -8.46 7.91
CA SER A 51 2.19 -7.19 8.38
C SER A 51 2.37 -6.19 7.24
N LEU A 52 1.72 -5.04 7.36
CA LEU A 52 1.82 -3.96 6.39
C LEU A 52 3.09 -3.13 6.62
N VAL A 53 4.14 -3.47 5.89
CA VAL A 53 5.43 -2.78 5.92
C VAL A 53 5.54 -1.84 4.72
N MET A 54 6.03 -0.62 4.95
CA MET A 54 6.25 0.39 3.93
C MET A 54 7.74 0.62 3.71
N LEU A 55 8.13 1.12 2.55
CA LEU A 55 9.55 1.40 2.27
C LEU A 55 10.16 2.42 3.26
N MET A 56 9.36 3.38 3.74
CA MET A 56 9.79 4.36 4.75
C MET A 56 10.15 3.73 6.11
N ASP A 57 9.75 2.48 6.35
CA ASP A 57 10.02 1.76 7.60
C ASP A 57 11.43 1.14 7.64
N VAL A 58 12.08 1.04 6.49
CA VAL A 58 13.42 0.45 6.39
C VAL A 58 14.42 1.27 7.20
N PHE A 59 14.40 2.60 7.05
CA PHE A 59 15.34 3.48 7.75
C PHE A 59 15.21 3.38 9.28
N PRO A 60 14.04 3.58 9.91
CA PRO A 60 13.92 3.42 11.36
C PRO A 60 14.22 1.99 11.83
N THR A 61 13.99 0.96 11.00
CA THR A 61 14.37 -0.42 11.35
C THR A 61 15.89 -0.61 11.41
N VAL A 62 16.61 -0.09 10.41
CA VAL A 62 18.08 -0.14 10.41
C VAL A 62 18.65 0.63 11.59
N LEU A 63 18.10 1.78 11.91
CA LEU A 63 18.52 2.59 13.05
C LEU A 63 18.29 1.89 14.39
N ASP A 64 17.14 1.26 14.55
CA ASP A 64 16.81 0.46 15.73
C ASP A 64 17.79 -0.72 15.92
N ILE A 65 18.12 -1.40 14.81
CA ILE A 65 19.10 -2.50 14.82
C ILE A 65 20.51 -2.03 15.18
N THR A 66 20.97 -0.89 14.66
CA THR A 66 22.37 -0.47 14.73
C THR A 66 22.68 0.44 15.91
N ALA A 67 21.74 1.29 16.29
CA ALA A 67 21.94 2.32 17.30
C ALA A 67 21.07 2.17 18.55
N ASN A 68 20.14 1.21 18.54
CA ASN A 68 19.12 1.03 19.58
C ASN A 68 18.39 2.36 19.91
N LYS A 69 18.09 3.13 18.86
CA LYS A 69 17.45 4.44 18.95
C LYS A 69 16.20 4.47 18.09
N SER A 70 15.14 5.04 18.61
CA SER A 70 13.98 5.44 17.85
C SER A 70 14.15 6.90 17.43
N LEU A 71 13.76 7.23 16.20
CA LEU A 71 13.59 8.60 15.73
C LEU A 71 12.11 8.82 15.45
N ASP A 72 11.65 10.04 15.69
CA ASP A 72 10.36 10.49 15.22
C ASP A 72 10.41 10.64 13.69
N THR A 73 9.83 9.68 13.01
CA THR A 73 9.79 9.58 11.54
C THR A 73 8.41 9.12 11.11
N ASN A 74 8.05 9.36 9.85
CA ASN A 74 6.82 8.82 9.28
C ASN A 74 6.81 7.28 9.16
N GLY A 75 8.00 6.65 9.21
CA GLY A 75 8.16 5.20 9.21
C GLY A 75 8.19 4.64 10.63
N LYS A 76 7.90 3.36 10.75
CA LYS A 76 7.93 2.60 12.01
C LYS A 76 8.89 1.42 11.88
N SER A 77 9.77 1.20 12.87
CA SER A 77 10.66 0.03 12.86
C SER A 77 9.85 -1.27 12.86
N PHE A 78 10.09 -2.13 11.88
CA PHE A 78 9.50 -3.48 11.82
C PHE A 78 10.41 -4.56 12.42
N LEU A 79 11.43 -4.17 13.18
CA LEU A 79 12.28 -5.12 13.91
C LEU A 79 11.48 -6.05 14.83
N PRO A 80 10.45 -5.60 15.57
CA PRO A 80 9.62 -6.50 16.37
C PRO A 80 8.92 -7.58 15.54
N VAL A 81 8.49 -7.25 14.32
CA VAL A 81 7.89 -8.21 13.37
C VAL A 81 8.93 -9.25 12.92
N LEU A 82 10.16 -8.82 12.60
CA LEU A 82 11.26 -9.72 12.23
C LEU A 82 11.66 -10.66 13.38
N LEU A 83 11.51 -10.22 14.62
CA LEU A 83 11.80 -10.99 15.82
C LEU A 83 10.60 -11.82 16.33
N ASN A 84 9.48 -11.83 15.60
CA ASN A 84 8.23 -12.48 16.00
C ASN A 84 7.69 -12.00 17.36
N LYS A 85 7.86 -10.71 17.67
CA LYS A 85 7.43 -10.10 18.94
C LYS A 85 6.18 -9.24 18.80
N ASP A 86 5.82 -8.87 17.60
CA ASP A 86 4.69 -7.98 17.30
C ASP A 86 4.08 -8.31 15.93
N GLU A 87 2.78 -8.08 15.82
CA GLU A 87 2.01 -8.15 14.58
C GLU A 87 1.40 -6.78 14.33
N TRP A 88 1.78 -6.13 13.25
CA TRP A 88 1.30 -4.79 12.92
C TRP A 88 -0.12 -4.78 12.33
N ASN A 89 -1.09 -5.18 13.10
CA ASN A 89 -2.46 -5.36 12.62
C ASN A 89 -3.25 -4.04 12.52
N ASP A 90 -2.87 -2.99 13.25
CA ASP A 90 -3.66 -1.76 13.39
C ASP A 90 -3.04 -0.54 12.68
N ARG A 91 -2.11 -0.75 11.77
CA ARG A 91 -1.46 0.35 11.07
C ARG A 91 -2.36 0.95 10.00
N THR A 92 -2.48 2.29 10.00
CA THR A 92 -3.04 3.04 8.89
C THR A 92 -1.91 3.56 8.00
N VAL A 93 -2.02 3.36 6.70
CA VAL A 93 -1.09 3.89 5.70
C VAL A 93 -1.82 4.59 4.58
N PHE A 94 -1.12 5.57 3.98
CA PHE A 94 -1.69 6.43 2.95
C PHE A 94 -0.78 6.48 1.73
N TRP A 95 -1.38 6.69 0.57
CA TRP A 95 -0.70 6.95 -0.69
C TRP A 95 -1.35 8.12 -1.40
N HIS A 96 -0.56 8.93 -2.06
CA HIS A 96 -1.04 10.04 -2.87
C HIS A 96 -0.29 10.12 -4.19
N SER A 97 -1.03 10.22 -5.27
CA SER A 97 -0.55 10.49 -6.61
C SER A 97 -1.13 11.82 -7.11
N SER A 98 -0.35 12.89 -6.99
CA SER A 98 -0.79 14.26 -7.32
C SER A 98 -0.80 14.54 -8.82
N LYS A 99 -0.17 13.70 -9.63
CA LYS A 99 -0.07 13.88 -11.08
C LYS A 99 -0.40 12.58 -11.79
N ALA A 100 -1.33 12.66 -12.75
CA ALA A 100 -1.42 11.64 -13.77
C ALA A 100 -0.10 11.59 -14.53
N ARG A 101 0.32 10.40 -14.93
CA ARG A 101 1.52 10.28 -15.76
C ARG A 101 1.26 10.85 -17.15
N PRO A 102 2.30 11.42 -17.79
CA PRO A 102 2.11 12.18 -19.02
C PRO A 102 1.66 11.33 -20.20
N VAL A 103 1.55 10.05 -20.17
CA VAL A 103 1.07 9.27 -21.34
C VAL A 103 0.48 7.93 -20.88
N ASN A 104 -0.82 7.80 -21.05
CA ASN A 104 -1.56 6.56 -21.32
C ASN A 104 -1.24 5.33 -20.44
N THR A 105 -0.90 5.55 -19.18
CA THR A 105 -0.78 4.47 -18.20
C THR A 105 -2.12 4.11 -17.56
N GLY A 106 -3.16 4.93 -17.84
CA GLY A 106 -4.49 4.77 -17.27
C GLY A 106 -4.58 5.13 -15.78
N ASP A 107 -3.44 5.51 -15.17
CA ASP A 107 -3.42 6.03 -13.82
C ASP A 107 -3.80 7.51 -13.83
N THR A 108 -4.75 7.88 -12.98
CA THR A 108 -5.19 9.25 -12.78
C THR A 108 -4.81 9.74 -11.39
N LYS A 109 -4.98 11.05 -11.13
CA LYS A 109 -4.78 11.61 -9.80
C LYS A 109 -5.65 10.89 -8.79
N SER A 110 -5.03 10.37 -7.74
CA SER A 110 -5.73 9.54 -6.76
C SER A 110 -5.03 9.54 -5.42
N SER A 111 -5.76 9.15 -4.39
CA SER A 111 -5.20 8.83 -3.08
C SER A 111 -5.82 7.54 -2.56
N ALA A 112 -5.09 6.86 -1.69
CA ALA A 112 -5.58 5.67 -1.04
C ALA A 112 -5.23 5.69 0.46
N ILE A 113 -6.08 5.02 1.23
CA ILE A 113 -5.87 4.69 2.63
C ILE A 113 -6.06 3.19 2.81
N ARG A 114 -5.19 2.56 3.59
CA ARG A 114 -5.39 1.20 4.10
C ARG A 114 -5.37 1.23 5.62
N LYS A 115 -6.44 0.70 6.21
CA LYS A 115 -6.62 0.57 7.67
C LYS A 115 -7.19 -0.80 7.99
N GLY A 116 -6.43 -1.61 8.71
CA GLY A 116 -6.78 -3.01 8.91
C GLY A 116 -6.97 -3.74 7.57
N ASN A 117 -8.11 -4.39 7.41
CA ASN A 117 -8.44 -5.14 6.20
C ASN A 117 -8.99 -4.27 5.07
N TYR A 118 -9.37 -3.01 5.34
CA TYR A 118 -10.01 -2.17 4.34
C TYR A 118 -9.01 -1.28 3.64
N LYS A 119 -9.17 -1.18 2.32
CA LYS A 119 -8.45 -0.24 1.46
C LYS A 119 -9.44 0.56 0.65
N LEU A 120 -9.35 1.88 0.77
CA LEU A 120 -10.15 2.82 -0.02
C LEU A 120 -9.26 3.57 -0.99
N ILE A 121 -9.73 3.72 -2.24
CA ILE A 121 -9.08 4.53 -3.28
C ILE A 121 -10.06 5.61 -3.74
N ASN A 122 -9.62 6.85 -3.75
CA ASN A 122 -10.36 8.00 -4.26
C ASN A 122 -9.71 8.48 -5.57
N TRP A 123 -10.43 8.35 -6.69
CA TRP A 123 -10.05 8.75 -8.04
C TRP A 123 -10.63 10.12 -8.33
N TYR A 124 -9.79 11.18 -8.31
CA TYR A 124 -10.27 12.56 -8.32
C TYR A 124 -10.88 13.01 -9.64
N GLU A 125 -10.30 12.61 -10.76
CA GLU A 125 -10.74 13.04 -12.08
C GLU A 125 -12.04 12.34 -12.47
N GLU A 126 -12.25 11.13 -11.98
CA GLU A 126 -13.43 10.32 -12.26
C GLU A 126 -14.55 10.51 -11.23
N GLY A 127 -14.24 11.16 -10.08
CA GLY A 127 -15.16 11.26 -8.94
C GLY A 127 -15.53 9.89 -8.35
N ARG A 128 -14.71 8.88 -8.58
CA ARG A 128 -14.98 7.48 -8.24
C ARG A 128 -14.30 7.13 -6.93
N ILE A 129 -15.03 6.47 -6.04
CA ILE A 129 -14.53 5.92 -4.79
C ILE A 129 -14.66 4.40 -4.85
N GLU A 130 -13.59 3.73 -4.44
CA GLU A 130 -13.56 2.27 -4.36
C GLU A 130 -13.15 1.85 -2.96
N LEU A 131 -13.82 0.82 -2.43
CA LEU A 131 -13.52 0.19 -1.15
C LEU A 131 -13.35 -1.31 -1.35
N TYR A 132 -12.29 -1.87 -0.76
CA TYR A 132 -11.97 -3.29 -0.82
C TYR A 132 -11.70 -3.86 0.57
N ASP A 133 -12.19 -5.07 0.84
CA ASP A 133 -11.76 -5.90 1.97
C ASP A 133 -10.61 -6.79 1.51
N ILE A 134 -9.38 -6.35 1.72
CA ILE A 134 -8.17 -7.02 1.19
C ILE A 134 -7.97 -8.43 1.78
N ALA A 135 -8.54 -8.72 2.95
CA ALA A 135 -8.47 -10.07 3.52
C ALA A 135 -9.37 -11.07 2.76
N LYS A 136 -10.51 -10.61 2.23
CA LYS A 136 -11.45 -11.43 1.46
C LYS A 136 -11.23 -11.31 -0.05
N ASP A 137 -10.82 -10.14 -0.50
CA ASP A 137 -10.58 -9.81 -1.91
C ASP A 137 -9.16 -9.22 -2.08
N PRO A 138 -8.11 -10.06 -2.00
CA PRO A 138 -6.72 -9.63 -2.15
C PRO A 138 -6.38 -9.14 -3.55
N TYR A 139 -7.30 -9.28 -4.50
CA TYR A 139 -7.11 -8.88 -5.90
C TYR A 139 -7.88 -7.60 -6.27
N GLU A 140 -8.58 -6.99 -5.30
CA GLU A 140 -9.32 -5.74 -5.49
C GLU A 140 -10.32 -5.82 -6.66
N SER A 141 -11.03 -6.94 -6.74
CA SER A 141 -11.93 -7.27 -7.85
C SER A 141 -13.35 -6.75 -7.63
N ASN A 142 -13.79 -6.65 -6.38
CA ASN A 142 -15.14 -6.27 -6.01
C ASN A 142 -15.17 -4.98 -5.19
N ASN A 143 -15.63 -3.89 -5.79
CA ASN A 143 -15.83 -2.63 -5.08
C ASN A 143 -17.06 -2.70 -4.19
N ILE A 144 -16.86 -2.65 -2.87
CA ILE A 144 -17.93 -2.74 -1.85
C ILE A 144 -18.28 -1.37 -1.23
N SER A 145 -17.92 -0.26 -1.87
CA SER A 145 -18.12 1.09 -1.32
C SER A 145 -19.60 1.42 -1.11
N GLU A 146 -20.47 1.02 -2.02
CA GLU A 146 -21.92 1.26 -1.92
C GLU A 146 -22.59 0.36 -0.88
N GLU A 147 -22.08 -0.86 -0.69
CA GLU A 147 -22.58 -1.81 0.29
C GLU A 147 -22.14 -1.47 1.73
N ASN A 148 -21.07 -0.68 1.87
CA ASN A 148 -20.48 -0.31 3.16
C ASN A 148 -20.31 1.21 3.32
N PRO A 149 -21.39 2.01 3.24
CA PRO A 149 -21.30 3.47 3.20
C PRO A 149 -20.64 4.06 4.44
N LYS A 150 -20.88 3.52 5.63
CA LYS A 150 -20.28 4.02 6.88
C LYS A 150 -18.76 3.87 6.91
N ILE A 151 -18.23 2.74 6.45
CA ILE A 151 -16.78 2.49 6.38
C ILE A 151 -16.17 3.39 5.29
N THR A 152 -16.85 3.51 4.16
CA THR A 152 -16.43 4.37 3.05
C THR A 152 -16.31 5.83 3.48
N GLU A 153 -17.33 6.38 4.14
CA GLU A 153 -17.34 7.75 4.65
C GLU A 153 -16.24 7.99 5.70
N GLN A 154 -16.09 7.04 6.64
CA GLN A 154 -15.05 7.14 7.66
C GLN A 154 -13.66 7.17 7.05
N LEU A 155 -13.32 6.23 6.17
CA LEU A 155 -11.99 6.16 5.55
C LEU A 155 -11.74 7.34 4.62
N LEU A 156 -12.75 7.79 3.88
CA LEU A 156 -12.64 8.98 3.05
C LEU A 156 -12.37 10.24 3.87
N LYS A 157 -13.01 10.39 5.02
CA LYS A 157 -12.75 11.47 5.96
C LYS A 157 -11.32 11.43 6.46
N GLU A 158 -10.85 10.28 6.98
CA GLU A 158 -9.47 10.11 7.46
C GLU A 158 -8.44 10.40 6.36
N LEU A 159 -8.70 9.95 5.13
CA LEU A 159 -7.85 10.22 3.96
C LEU A 159 -7.77 11.73 3.63
N ASN A 160 -8.91 12.43 3.69
CA ASN A 160 -8.95 13.87 3.42
C ASN A 160 -8.28 14.70 4.54
N GLU A 161 -8.44 14.30 5.79
CA GLU A 161 -7.77 14.90 6.94
C GLU A 161 -6.24 14.74 6.82
N TRP A 162 -5.77 13.53 6.52
CA TRP A 162 -4.35 13.30 6.27
C TRP A 162 -3.83 14.17 5.12
N LYS A 163 -4.57 14.26 4.02
CA LYS A 163 -4.17 15.04 2.85
C LYS A 163 -4.15 16.55 3.09
N SER A 164 -4.95 17.07 4.01
CA SER A 164 -4.97 18.50 4.34
C SER A 164 -3.72 19.00 5.07
N ASN A 165 -2.83 18.10 5.48
CA ASN A 165 -1.56 18.43 6.14
C ASN A 165 -0.40 18.69 5.15
N PHE A 166 -0.66 18.72 3.83
CA PHE A 166 0.34 18.96 2.80
C PHE A 166 0.07 20.19 1.95
#